data_379f8b6c5f6ac23e2a4699a126f5713e
#
_entry.id   379f8b6c5f6ac23e2a4699a126f5713e
#
_cell.length_a   1.000
_cell.length_b   1.000
_cell.length_c   1.000
_cell.angle_alpha   90.00
_cell.angle_beta   90.00
_cell.angle_gamma   90.00
#
_symmetry.space_group_name_H-M   'P 1'
#
loop_
_entity.id
_entity.type
_entity.pdbx_description
1 polymer ?
#
loop_
_entity_poly.entity_id
_entity_poly.type
_entity_poly.pdbx_seq_one_letter_code
_entity_poly.pdbx_strand_id
1 'polypeptide(L)'
;MPSLSLCLLLDEQADQAVRRLWRQLEDDGLPSLTGHTHGRHVPHLTLASLGNASVDEVRDAVAGLPEARPEPVSFTALGSFTRSRCSLVPAVSAELMSRHERVVAALVAAGTRVHRHYLPGAWLPHLTLATRSQAETLPQIARRVYEVLPLTAVLERAAVVDTSSGEVHRLQRLV
;
A
#
# COMPACT_ATOMS: atom_id res chain seq x y z
N MET A 1 17.01 4.49 -9.11
CA MET A 1 16.73 3.06 -9.18
C MET A 1 15.23 2.89 -9.16
N PRO A 2 14.62 2.13 -10.08
CA PRO A 2 13.20 1.83 -9.99
C PRO A 2 12.93 1.18 -8.63
N SER A 3 11.93 1.66 -7.93
CA SER A 3 11.51 1.14 -6.63
C SER A 3 10.21 0.37 -6.82
N LEU A 4 10.34 -0.92 -7.08
CA LEU A 4 9.18 -1.78 -7.24
C LEU A 4 8.58 -2.15 -5.90
N SER A 5 7.27 -2.25 -5.87
CA SER A 5 6.53 -2.74 -4.71
C SER A 5 5.48 -3.75 -5.17
N LEU A 6 5.40 -4.88 -4.51
CA LEU A 6 4.28 -5.81 -4.66
C LEU A 6 3.16 -5.37 -3.73
N CYS A 7 2.01 -5.08 -4.30
CA CYS A 7 0.90 -4.41 -3.64
C CYS A 7 -0.41 -5.15 -3.83
N LEU A 8 -1.30 -5.01 -2.85
CA LEU A 8 -2.72 -5.34 -2.96
C LEU A 8 -3.50 -4.06 -3.27
N LEU A 9 -4.37 -4.14 -4.28
CA LEU A 9 -5.23 -3.04 -4.70
C LEU A 9 -6.62 -3.23 -4.10
N LEU A 10 -7.26 -2.11 -3.79
CA LEU A 10 -8.59 -2.06 -3.24
C LEU A 10 -9.66 -2.29 -4.32
N ASP A 11 -10.87 -2.65 -3.89
CA ASP A 11 -12.06 -2.55 -4.72
C ASP A 11 -12.30 -1.11 -5.19
N GLU A 12 -13.15 -0.96 -6.21
CA GLU A 12 -13.38 0.33 -6.86
C GLU A 12 -13.97 1.37 -5.90
N GLN A 13 -14.90 0.98 -5.03
CA GLN A 13 -15.55 1.90 -4.10
C GLN A 13 -14.56 2.48 -3.10
N ALA A 14 -13.73 1.63 -2.51
CA ALA A 14 -12.70 2.04 -1.56
C ALA A 14 -11.57 2.84 -2.25
N ASP A 15 -11.15 2.44 -3.46
CA ASP A 15 -10.18 3.23 -4.26
C ASP A 15 -10.68 4.65 -4.48
N GLN A 16 -11.93 4.81 -4.91
CA GLN A 16 -12.54 6.13 -5.13
C GLN A 16 -12.67 6.93 -3.83
N ALA A 17 -12.99 6.27 -2.70
CA ALA A 17 -13.07 6.93 -1.41
C ALA A 17 -11.71 7.50 -0.96
N VAL A 18 -10.64 6.71 -1.12
CA VAL A 18 -9.27 7.18 -0.82
C VAL A 18 -8.85 8.32 -1.74
N ARG A 19 -9.15 8.23 -3.03
CA ARG A 19 -8.85 9.32 -3.98
C ARG A 19 -9.62 10.59 -3.66
N ARG A 20 -10.87 10.50 -3.20
CA ARG A 20 -11.60 11.67 -2.70
C ARG A 20 -10.92 12.29 -1.49
N LEU A 21 -10.49 11.46 -0.53
CA LEU A 21 -9.75 11.93 0.64
C LEU A 21 -8.44 12.64 0.24
N TRP A 22 -7.68 12.08 -0.71
CA TRP A 22 -6.46 12.74 -1.22
C TRP A 22 -6.75 14.12 -1.81
N ARG A 23 -7.82 14.27 -2.61
CA ARG A 23 -8.22 15.57 -3.16
C ARG A 23 -8.66 16.54 -2.07
N GLN A 24 -9.44 16.09 -1.09
CA GLN A 24 -9.86 16.91 0.03
C GLN A 24 -8.68 17.45 0.85
N LEU A 25 -7.66 16.61 1.08
CA LEU A 25 -6.44 17.06 1.72
C LEU A 25 -5.74 18.15 0.89
N GLU A 26 -5.65 17.96 -0.42
CA GLU A 26 -5.04 18.94 -1.32
C GLU A 26 -5.82 20.25 -1.40
N ASP A 27 -7.15 20.19 -1.47
CA ASP A 27 -8.04 21.35 -1.45
C ASP A 27 -7.91 22.18 -0.16
N ASP A 28 -7.59 21.51 0.96
CA ASP A 28 -7.29 22.15 2.24
C ASP A 28 -5.83 22.69 2.33
N GLY A 29 -5.03 22.57 1.27
CA GLY A 29 -3.62 22.95 1.26
C GLY A 29 -2.71 21.99 2.04
N LEU A 30 -3.18 20.76 2.32
CA LEU A 30 -2.44 19.74 3.03
C LEU A 30 -1.71 18.81 2.05
N PRO A 31 -0.59 18.19 2.46
CA PRO A 31 0.09 17.23 1.60
C PRO A 31 -0.81 16.02 1.32
N SER A 32 -0.81 15.57 0.06
CA SER A 32 -1.52 14.37 -0.39
C SER A 32 -0.67 13.60 -1.41
N LEU A 33 -1.13 12.42 -1.83
CA LEU A 33 -0.51 11.69 -2.93
C LEU A 33 -0.99 12.16 -4.31
N THR A 34 -2.04 12.96 -4.43
CA THR A 34 -2.54 13.45 -5.72
C THR A 34 -1.47 14.22 -6.48
N GLY A 35 -0.86 15.22 -5.84
CA GLY A 35 0.17 16.06 -6.42
C GLY A 35 1.62 15.57 -6.17
N HIS A 36 1.79 14.40 -5.53
CA HIS A 36 3.11 13.91 -5.17
C HIS A 36 3.82 13.26 -6.37
N THR A 37 5.09 13.63 -6.60
CA THR A 37 5.95 13.08 -7.66
C THR A 37 5.30 13.09 -9.06
N HIS A 38 4.95 11.92 -9.60
CA HIS A 38 4.37 11.73 -10.94
C HIS A 38 2.84 11.90 -11.01
N GLY A 39 2.13 12.08 -9.88
CA GLY A 39 0.67 12.29 -9.83
C GLY A 39 -0.20 11.09 -10.27
N ARG A 40 0.38 9.90 -10.44
CA ARG A 40 -0.30 8.68 -10.92
C ARG A 40 -0.39 7.60 -9.84
N HIS A 41 -0.41 8.02 -8.58
CA HIS A 41 -0.53 7.07 -7.48
C HIS A 41 -1.90 6.37 -7.48
N VAL A 42 -1.88 5.09 -7.11
CA VAL A 42 -3.08 4.29 -6.88
C VAL A 42 -3.18 3.92 -5.41
N PRO A 43 -4.38 3.93 -4.81
CA PRO A 43 -4.56 3.41 -3.46
C PRO A 43 -4.18 1.94 -3.38
N HIS A 44 -3.28 1.60 -2.47
CA HIS A 44 -2.79 0.23 -2.32
C HIS A 44 -2.26 -0.04 -0.92
N LEU A 45 -2.18 -1.32 -0.59
CA LEU A 45 -1.48 -1.84 0.57
C LEU A 45 -0.24 -2.59 0.10
N THR A 46 0.95 -2.15 0.52
CA THR A 46 2.21 -2.76 0.08
C THR A 46 2.51 -4.02 0.90
N LEU A 47 2.68 -5.16 0.23
CA LEU A 47 3.17 -6.40 0.84
C LEU A 47 4.70 -6.43 0.92
N ALA A 48 5.38 -5.96 -0.12
CA ALA A 48 6.84 -5.93 -0.15
C ALA A 48 7.36 -4.76 -0.99
N SER A 49 8.34 -4.03 -0.47
CA SER A 49 9.14 -3.08 -1.25
C SER A 49 10.46 -3.75 -1.63
N LEU A 50 10.81 -3.66 -2.90
CA LEU A 50 11.80 -4.52 -3.53
C LEU A 50 13.00 -3.70 -4.03
N GLY A 51 14.18 -4.22 -3.83
CA GLY A 51 15.42 -3.69 -4.41
C GLY A 51 15.96 -4.60 -5.50
N ASN A 52 16.35 -3.99 -6.63
CA ASN A 52 17.02 -4.70 -7.74
C ASN A 52 16.22 -5.89 -8.30
N ALA A 53 14.93 -5.72 -8.53
CA ALA A 53 14.08 -6.70 -9.19
C ALA A 53 13.39 -6.08 -10.40
N SER A 54 13.14 -6.88 -11.42
CA SER A 54 12.26 -6.55 -12.53
C SER A 54 10.82 -7.01 -12.24
N VAL A 55 9.87 -6.51 -13.00
CA VAL A 55 8.46 -6.93 -12.90
C VAL A 55 8.30 -8.42 -13.16
N ASP A 56 9.04 -8.96 -14.13
CA ASP A 56 8.94 -10.38 -14.50
C ASP A 56 9.55 -11.28 -13.41
N GLU A 57 10.69 -10.91 -12.82
CA GLU A 57 11.25 -11.65 -11.68
C GLU A 57 10.28 -11.70 -10.49
N VAL A 58 9.56 -10.61 -10.23
CA VAL A 58 8.54 -10.60 -9.16
C VAL A 58 7.36 -11.49 -9.50
N ARG A 59 6.88 -11.45 -10.76
CA ARG A 59 5.80 -12.32 -11.24
C ARG A 59 6.18 -13.79 -11.12
N ASP A 60 7.38 -14.14 -11.58
CA ASP A 60 7.88 -15.52 -11.53
C ASP A 60 8.03 -16.01 -10.08
N ALA A 61 8.55 -15.17 -9.20
CA ALA A 61 8.71 -15.50 -7.78
C ALA A 61 7.40 -15.87 -7.09
N VAL A 62 6.30 -15.20 -7.44
CA VAL A 62 4.99 -15.44 -6.81
C VAL A 62 4.08 -16.37 -7.62
N ALA A 63 4.50 -16.79 -8.81
CA ALA A 63 3.68 -17.62 -9.70
C ALA A 63 3.28 -18.98 -9.11
N GLY A 64 4.13 -19.54 -8.26
CA GLY A 64 3.89 -20.82 -7.56
C GLY A 64 3.02 -20.72 -6.32
N LEU A 65 2.68 -19.51 -5.87
CA LEU A 65 1.82 -19.35 -4.70
C LEU A 65 0.38 -19.76 -5.02
N PRO A 66 -0.37 -20.32 -4.04
CA PRO A 66 -1.79 -20.57 -4.22
C PRO A 66 -2.53 -19.26 -4.45
N GLU A 67 -3.55 -19.30 -5.33
CA GLU A 67 -4.41 -18.15 -5.54
C GLU A 67 -5.16 -17.79 -4.26
N ALA A 68 -5.02 -16.55 -3.83
CA ALA A 68 -5.69 -16.05 -2.66
C ALA A 68 -7.12 -15.61 -2.97
N ARG A 69 -7.96 -15.59 -1.95
CA ARG A 69 -9.30 -15.01 -2.06
C ARG A 69 -9.26 -13.50 -1.80
N PRO A 70 -10.19 -12.72 -2.39
CA PRO A 70 -10.39 -11.34 -1.98
C PRO A 70 -10.60 -11.24 -0.47
N GLU A 71 -9.96 -10.28 0.16
CA GLU A 71 -9.97 -10.15 1.62
C GLU A 71 -10.55 -8.81 2.06
N PRO A 72 -11.63 -8.83 2.88
CA PRO A 72 -12.17 -7.63 3.46
C PRO A 72 -11.21 -7.10 4.52
N VAL A 73 -10.97 -5.78 4.48
CA VAL A 73 -10.18 -5.06 5.48
C VAL A 73 -10.95 -3.83 5.95
N SER A 74 -10.70 -3.43 7.19
CA SER A 74 -11.23 -2.20 7.75
C SER A 74 -10.07 -1.31 8.21
N PHE A 75 -9.94 -0.15 7.59
CA PHE A 75 -9.02 0.87 8.05
C PHE A 75 -9.68 1.62 9.21
N THR A 76 -9.07 1.56 10.38
CA THR A 76 -9.66 2.04 11.64
C THR A 76 -8.82 3.11 12.33
N ALA A 77 -7.61 3.36 11.84
CA ALA A 77 -6.69 4.28 12.47
C ALA A 77 -5.91 5.12 11.47
N LEU A 78 -5.49 6.30 11.90
CA LEU A 78 -4.48 7.12 11.26
C LEU A 78 -3.13 6.82 11.90
N GLY A 79 -2.16 6.43 11.09
CA GLY A 79 -0.77 6.26 11.49
C GLY A 79 0.09 7.44 11.04
N SER A 80 0.90 7.98 11.95
CA SER A 80 1.96 8.91 11.62
C SER A 80 3.30 8.18 11.72
N PHE A 81 3.99 8.05 10.60
CA PHE A 81 5.24 7.30 10.50
C PHE A 81 6.45 8.23 10.50
N THR A 82 7.59 7.69 10.88
CA THR A 82 8.87 8.39 10.71
C THR A 82 9.05 8.86 9.27
N ARG A 83 9.80 9.94 9.07
CA ARG A 83 9.99 10.61 7.77
C ARG A 83 8.70 11.24 7.22
N SER A 84 7.86 11.77 8.11
CA SER A 84 6.72 12.63 7.73
C SER A 84 5.71 11.95 6.79
N ARG A 85 5.30 10.73 7.11
CA ARG A 85 4.27 10.00 6.35
C ARG A 85 3.03 9.81 7.20
N CYS A 86 1.87 10.09 6.62
CA CYS A 86 0.56 9.78 7.18
C CYS A 86 -0.12 8.70 6.34
N SER A 87 -0.72 7.73 7.02
CA SER A 87 -1.34 6.58 6.36
C SER A 87 -2.56 6.08 7.12
N LEU A 88 -3.50 5.49 6.42
CA LEU A 88 -4.53 4.65 7.05
C LEU A 88 -3.93 3.32 7.48
N VAL A 89 -4.29 2.87 8.66
CA VAL A 89 -3.82 1.60 9.22
C VAL A 89 -5.03 0.66 9.34
N PRO A 90 -4.99 -0.54 8.71
CA PRO A 90 -6.07 -1.48 8.79
C PRO A 90 -6.03 -2.29 10.08
N ALA A 91 -7.19 -2.79 10.49
CA ALA A 91 -7.25 -3.97 11.34
C ALA A 91 -6.69 -5.18 10.55
N VAL A 92 -5.79 -5.92 11.17
CA VAL A 92 -5.04 -6.98 10.49
C VAL A 92 -5.63 -8.34 10.85
N SER A 93 -6.05 -9.11 9.83
CA SER A 93 -6.47 -10.49 9.99
C SER A 93 -5.27 -11.44 10.02
N ALA A 94 -5.47 -12.63 10.59
CA ALA A 94 -4.47 -13.70 10.51
C ALA A 94 -4.19 -14.12 9.06
N GLU A 95 -5.20 -14.08 8.18
CA GLU A 95 -5.03 -14.41 6.76
C GLU A 95 -4.15 -13.40 6.05
N LEU A 96 -4.35 -12.10 6.29
CA LEU A 96 -3.51 -11.05 5.70
C LEU A 96 -2.03 -11.19 6.14
N MET A 97 -1.80 -11.51 7.42
CA MET A 97 -0.45 -11.76 7.93
C MET A 97 0.17 -12.99 7.27
N SER A 98 -0.55 -14.11 7.22
CA SER A 98 -0.09 -15.34 6.58
C SER A 98 0.20 -15.16 5.09
N ARG A 99 -0.63 -14.38 4.39
CA ARG A 99 -0.42 -13.99 2.98
C ARG A 99 0.88 -13.23 2.83
N HIS A 100 1.09 -12.21 3.65
CA HIS A 100 2.32 -11.42 3.65
C HIS A 100 3.56 -12.32 3.84
N GLU A 101 3.54 -13.20 4.83
CA GLU A 101 4.66 -14.11 5.11
C GLU A 101 4.96 -15.05 3.94
N ARG A 102 3.93 -15.64 3.32
CA ARG A 102 4.09 -16.52 2.13
C ARG A 102 4.70 -15.75 0.95
N VAL A 103 4.20 -14.55 0.69
CA VAL A 103 4.70 -13.69 -0.40
C VAL A 103 6.15 -13.30 -0.17
N VAL A 104 6.50 -12.86 1.02
CA VAL A 104 7.89 -12.48 1.35
C VAL A 104 8.81 -13.68 1.27
N ALA A 105 8.39 -14.84 1.77
CA ALA A 105 9.18 -16.08 1.68
C ALA A 105 9.46 -16.47 0.22
N ALA A 106 8.46 -16.39 -0.67
CA ALA A 106 8.63 -16.69 -2.09
C ALA A 106 9.60 -15.70 -2.78
N LEU A 107 9.48 -14.40 -2.51
CA LEU A 107 10.38 -13.38 -3.04
C LEU A 107 11.83 -13.59 -2.57
N VAL A 108 12.03 -13.87 -1.30
CA VAL A 108 13.36 -14.14 -0.74
C VAL A 108 13.96 -15.43 -1.31
N ALA A 109 13.16 -16.49 -1.45
CA ALA A 109 13.60 -17.75 -2.06
C ALA A 109 14.02 -17.59 -3.53
N ALA A 110 13.40 -16.65 -4.25
CA ALA A 110 13.77 -16.26 -5.61
C ALA A 110 14.98 -15.31 -5.67
N GLY A 111 15.61 -14.98 -4.54
CA GLY A 111 16.77 -14.10 -4.48
C GLY A 111 16.45 -12.62 -4.52
N THR A 112 15.18 -12.24 -4.47
CA THR A 112 14.77 -10.83 -4.46
C THR A 112 15.04 -10.21 -3.10
N ARG A 113 15.68 -9.03 -3.08
CA ARG A 113 15.92 -8.30 -1.84
C ARG A 113 14.68 -7.52 -1.41
N VAL A 114 14.06 -7.97 -0.33
CA VAL A 114 12.93 -7.29 0.32
C VAL A 114 13.46 -6.26 1.31
N HIS A 115 12.88 -5.05 1.30
CA HIS A 115 13.29 -3.99 2.22
C HIS A 115 12.92 -4.39 3.67
N ARG A 116 13.83 -4.12 4.60
CA ARG A 116 13.77 -4.59 6.01
C ARG A 116 12.45 -4.31 6.74
N HIS A 117 11.76 -3.21 6.43
CA HIS A 117 10.48 -2.85 7.04
C HIS A 117 9.29 -3.68 6.51
N TYR A 118 9.53 -4.53 5.51
CA TYR A 118 8.55 -5.43 4.93
C TYR A 118 8.86 -6.90 5.23
N LEU A 119 9.85 -7.19 6.07
CA LEU A 119 10.10 -8.54 6.52
C LEU A 119 9.07 -8.97 7.59
N PRO A 120 8.77 -10.28 7.73
CA PRO A 120 7.93 -10.79 8.81
C PRO A 120 8.41 -10.28 10.18
N GLY A 121 7.46 -9.88 11.02
CA GLY A 121 7.75 -9.28 12.34
C GLY A 121 8.08 -7.79 12.31
N ALA A 122 8.39 -7.20 11.15
CA ALA A 122 8.64 -5.76 10.99
C ALA A 122 7.59 -5.05 10.16
N TRP A 123 6.77 -5.81 9.41
CA TRP A 123 5.75 -5.27 8.54
C TRP A 123 4.59 -4.63 9.31
N LEU A 124 4.33 -3.39 9.01
CA LEU A 124 3.14 -2.67 9.47
C LEU A 124 2.29 -2.31 8.25
N PRO A 125 1.18 -3.01 8.02
CA PRO A 125 0.32 -2.74 6.87
C PRO A 125 -0.27 -1.34 6.95
N HIS A 126 -0.21 -0.62 5.84
CA HIS A 126 -0.71 0.75 5.78
C HIS A 126 -1.02 1.16 4.34
N LEU A 127 -1.95 2.10 4.20
CA LEU A 127 -2.29 2.77 2.95
C LEU A 127 -1.88 4.24 3.07
N THR A 128 -0.94 4.67 2.25
CA THR A 128 -0.37 6.02 2.33
C THR A 128 -1.39 7.08 1.90
N LEU A 129 -1.55 8.11 2.72
CA LEU A 129 -2.35 9.30 2.42
C LEU A 129 -1.48 10.46 1.99
N ALA A 130 -0.41 10.71 2.72
CA ALA A 130 0.45 11.86 2.51
C ALA A 130 1.91 11.54 2.83
N THR A 131 2.80 12.17 2.09
CA THR A 131 4.23 12.26 2.35
C THR A 131 4.57 13.71 2.70
N ARG A 132 5.66 13.92 3.46
CA ARG A 132 6.08 15.27 3.90
C ARG A 132 5.08 15.96 4.84
N SER A 133 4.28 15.18 5.59
CA SER A 133 3.39 15.72 6.62
C SER A 133 4.23 16.23 7.79
N GLN A 134 4.07 17.49 8.14
CA GLN A 134 4.72 18.08 9.30
C GLN A 134 3.85 17.88 10.55
N ALA A 135 4.46 17.96 11.73
CA ALA A 135 3.71 17.78 12.97
C ALA A 135 2.55 18.78 13.11
N GLU A 136 2.74 19.99 12.62
CA GLU A 136 1.78 21.08 12.65
C GLU A 136 0.53 20.82 11.79
N THR A 137 0.66 20.00 10.74
CA THR A 137 -0.46 19.66 9.83
C THR A 137 -1.22 18.40 10.27
N LEU A 138 -0.68 17.61 11.20
CA LEU A 138 -1.29 16.36 11.64
C LEU A 138 -2.74 16.52 12.18
N PRO A 139 -3.06 17.53 12.99
CA PRO A 139 -4.44 17.71 13.49
C PRO A 139 -5.45 17.96 12.37
N GLN A 140 -5.05 18.67 11.32
CA GLN A 140 -5.90 18.95 10.17
C GLN A 140 -6.11 17.70 9.31
N ILE A 141 -5.04 16.93 9.06
CA ILE A 141 -5.12 15.63 8.38
C ILE A 141 -6.01 14.67 9.17
N ALA A 142 -5.84 14.59 10.50
CA ALA A 142 -6.63 13.73 11.36
C ALA A 142 -8.13 14.08 11.30
N ARG A 143 -8.48 15.36 11.27
CA ARG A 143 -9.88 15.80 11.15
C ARG A 143 -10.51 15.25 9.87
N ARG A 144 -9.85 15.38 8.72
CA ARG A 144 -10.36 14.85 7.45
C ARG A 144 -10.43 13.32 7.43
N VAL A 145 -9.44 12.66 7.99
CA VAL A 145 -9.41 11.19 8.07
C VAL A 145 -10.55 10.66 8.94
N TYR A 146 -10.84 11.30 10.07
CA TYR A 146 -11.92 10.86 10.96
C TYR A 146 -13.33 11.08 10.42
N GLU A 147 -13.50 11.91 9.38
CA GLU A 147 -14.76 12.03 8.64
C GLU A 147 -15.03 10.78 7.76
N VAL A 148 -13.98 9.99 7.46
CA VAL A 148 -14.05 8.85 6.54
C VAL A 148 -13.93 7.51 7.28
N LEU A 149 -13.21 7.47 8.42
CA LEU A 149 -13.00 6.24 9.19
C LEU A 149 -14.25 5.84 10.01
N PRO A 150 -14.55 4.53 10.14
CA PRO A 150 -13.82 3.42 9.53
C PRO A 150 -14.10 3.30 8.03
N LEU A 151 -13.04 3.05 7.25
CA LEU A 151 -13.16 2.78 5.82
C LEU A 151 -13.03 1.27 5.59
N THR A 152 -14.09 0.65 5.09
CA THR A 152 -14.06 -0.76 4.66
C THR A 152 -13.64 -0.86 3.20
N ALA A 153 -12.87 -1.89 2.89
CA ALA A 153 -12.39 -2.19 1.54
C ALA A 153 -12.27 -3.70 1.34
N VAL A 154 -12.21 -4.13 0.09
CA VAL A 154 -11.82 -5.48 -0.27
C VAL A 154 -10.50 -5.42 -1.03
N LEU A 155 -9.50 -6.17 -0.56
CA LEU A 155 -8.24 -6.37 -1.28
C LEU A 155 -8.47 -7.48 -2.31
N GLU A 156 -8.70 -7.12 -3.56
CA GLU A 156 -9.20 -8.04 -4.58
C GLU A 156 -8.25 -8.25 -5.77
N ARG A 157 -7.20 -7.46 -5.86
CA ARG A 157 -6.22 -7.53 -6.96
C ARG A 157 -4.81 -7.36 -6.41
N ALA A 158 -3.85 -7.98 -7.09
CA ALA A 158 -2.43 -7.77 -6.82
C ALA A 158 -1.75 -7.10 -8.02
N ALA A 159 -0.75 -6.28 -7.75
CA ALA A 159 0.05 -5.61 -8.76
C ALA A 159 1.47 -5.36 -8.31
N VAL A 160 2.40 -5.32 -9.26
CA VAL A 160 3.71 -4.73 -9.07
C VAL A 160 3.62 -3.25 -9.47
N VAL A 161 3.93 -2.38 -8.54
CA VAL A 161 3.87 -0.93 -8.74
C VAL A 161 5.28 -0.37 -8.77
N ASP A 162 5.62 0.35 -9.83
CA ASP A 162 6.82 1.17 -9.85
C ASP A 162 6.50 2.51 -9.17
N THR A 163 7.02 2.68 -7.96
CA THR A 163 6.77 3.88 -7.16
C THR A 163 7.50 5.12 -7.69
N SER A 164 8.42 4.98 -8.63
CA SER A 164 9.13 6.10 -9.27
C SER A 164 8.38 6.68 -10.46
N SER A 165 7.66 5.85 -11.21
CA SER A 165 6.91 6.24 -12.42
C SER A 165 5.39 6.24 -12.22
N GLY A 166 4.89 5.52 -11.21
CA GLY A 166 3.47 5.26 -11.00
C GLY A 166 2.91 4.19 -11.93
N GLU A 167 3.74 3.45 -12.63
CA GLU A 167 3.32 2.37 -13.50
C GLU A 167 2.81 1.18 -12.68
N VAL A 168 1.67 0.61 -13.11
CA VAL A 168 0.98 -0.47 -12.39
C VAL A 168 0.91 -1.70 -13.30
N HIS A 169 1.64 -2.73 -12.93
CA HIS A 169 1.67 -4.03 -13.62
C HIS A 169 0.81 -5.03 -12.85
N ARG A 170 -0.44 -5.19 -13.27
CA ARG A 170 -1.38 -6.11 -12.61
C ARG A 170 -0.89 -7.56 -12.73
N LEU A 171 -1.04 -8.32 -11.65
CA LEU A 171 -0.88 -9.77 -11.69
C LEU A 171 -2.16 -10.41 -12.21
N GLN A 172 -2.01 -11.59 -12.81
CA GLN A 172 -3.15 -12.36 -13.33
C GLN A 172 -4.00 -12.96 -12.20
N ARG A 173 -3.39 -13.18 -11.04
CA ARG A 173 -4.00 -13.79 -9.86
C ARG A 173 -3.73 -12.95 -8.62
N LEU A 174 -4.61 -13.06 -7.66
CA LEU A 174 -4.39 -12.55 -6.30
C LEU A 174 -3.45 -13.51 -5.56
N VAL A 175 -2.41 -13.00 -4.94
CA VAL A 175 -1.37 -13.76 -4.22
C VAL A 175 -1.48 -13.55 -2.72
#